data_2d5e3c2fb23e75301ab14acf6794df1d
#
_entry.id   2d5e3c2fb23e75301ab14acf6794df1d
#
_cell.length_a   1.000
_cell.length_b   1.000
_cell.length_c   1.000
_cell.angle_alpha   90.00
_cell.angle_beta   90.00
_cell.angle_gamma   90.00
#
_symmetry.space_group_name_H-M   'P 1'
#
loop_
_entity.id
_entity.type
_entity.pdbx_description
1 polymer ?
#
loop_
_entity_poly.entity_id
_entity_poly.type
_entity_poly.pdbx_seq_one_letter_code
_entity_poly.pdbx_strand_id
1 'polypeptide(L)'
;MHSPLFNCFSLLRLSPLRRPLRGIAAALGSLLLCAACNVNPVSGDKEFGWLDESWETRIGEQHYRLQQQAGGGLYRLDPALSRYVATIGAQLAQHSQRAHLPYEFVVLNHSSANAWALPGGKIALNRGLLLALHDEAELAAVLAHEIVHVDARHSAQRQEVGQLIGVAQLATQALLANAGLDSRATQQGIAYGSLYGQTHYSRGRELQADRLGMHYMQRAGYDVSAAVQLQQTFVSLSQEKNNDHFSALFASHPPSPARVEANRDTAAQLPSGGELGTKRFAEAMATLQRQQPAYQHADQALEALRKKDYLQAIELADKAIAIEPKESLFYQLKGRAQMQLNRSAEALRSLDRAVQLNDDYYAPSLWRGLLHYSLQSYRAAERDLRASLALAPSQVAHIKLAQIAERQQRCNDAAEHYRQALALATKKQQRATLQQRIEALQVSCLNAGGSSGDKTGEASI
;
A
#
# COMPACT_ATOMS: atom_id res chain seq x y z
N MET A 1 7.73 -58.13 -14.76
CA MET A 1 9.00 -57.71 -14.18
C MET A 1 8.73 -56.57 -13.23
N HIS A 2 8.94 -56.85 -11.93
CA HIS A 2 8.50 -56.07 -10.78
C HIS A 2 9.33 -54.79 -10.58
N SER A 3 8.70 -53.69 -10.26
CA SER A 3 9.32 -52.54 -9.58
C SER A 3 8.88 -52.52 -8.14
N PRO A 4 9.75 -52.31 -7.15
CA PRO A 4 9.40 -52.18 -5.76
C PRO A 4 9.09 -50.73 -5.39
N LEU A 5 7.91 -50.52 -4.83
CA LEU A 5 7.54 -49.33 -4.12
C LEU A 5 8.29 -49.26 -2.79
N PHE A 6 9.00 -48.18 -2.58
CA PHE A 6 9.75 -47.90 -1.37
C PHE A 6 8.85 -47.56 -0.20
N ASN A 7 8.95 -48.39 0.83
CA ASN A 7 8.54 -48.12 2.19
C ASN A 7 9.41 -46.99 2.80
N CYS A 8 8.91 -45.81 2.99
CA CYS A 8 9.56 -44.74 3.75
C CYS A 8 8.63 -44.22 4.85
N PHE A 9 8.13 -45.12 5.70
CA PHE A 9 7.36 -44.79 6.90
C PHE A 9 7.84 -45.63 8.08
N SER A 10 9.04 -45.34 8.55
CA SER A 10 9.44 -45.81 9.89
C SER A 10 10.62 -45.00 10.37
N LEU A 11 10.34 -43.94 11.15
CA LEU A 11 11.18 -43.39 12.21
C LEU A 11 10.60 -42.04 12.72
N LEU A 12 9.38 -42.09 13.27
CA LEU A 12 8.93 -41.09 14.24
C LEU A 12 8.34 -41.87 15.44
N ARG A 13 9.22 -42.32 16.33
CA ARG A 13 8.83 -42.74 17.68
C ARG A 13 8.50 -41.46 18.47
N LEU A 14 7.28 -40.96 18.31
CA LEU A 14 6.69 -39.99 19.23
C LEU A 14 6.27 -40.74 20.48
N SER A 15 6.77 -40.33 21.65
CA SER A 15 6.37 -40.79 22.99
C SER A 15 4.85 -40.87 23.15
N PRO A 16 4.31 -41.76 23.99
CA PRO A 16 2.89 -42.06 24.07
C PRO A 16 2.11 -40.95 24.77
N LEU A 17 1.74 -39.89 24.04
CA LEU A 17 0.66 -39.00 24.43
C LEU A 17 -0.64 -39.83 24.43
N ARG A 18 -1.33 -39.83 25.56
CA ARG A 18 -2.52 -40.65 25.83
C ARG A 18 -3.50 -40.60 24.65
N ARG A 19 -3.90 -41.76 24.15
CA ARG A 19 -4.78 -41.98 22.99
C ARG A 19 -6.03 -41.06 22.89
N PRO A 20 -6.74 -40.68 23.99
CA PRO A 20 -7.90 -39.82 23.91
C PRO A 20 -7.57 -38.38 23.47
N LEU A 21 -6.41 -37.80 23.81
CA LEU A 21 -6.00 -36.47 23.41
C LEU A 21 -5.71 -36.38 21.91
N ARG A 22 -5.22 -37.44 21.27
CA ARG A 22 -5.01 -37.51 19.83
C ARG A 22 -6.32 -37.52 19.05
N GLY A 23 -7.33 -38.22 19.52
CA GLY A 23 -8.67 -38.24 18.91
C GLY A 23 -9.38 -36.91 19.02
N ILE A 24 -9.28 -36.22 20.17
CA ILE A 24 -9.85 -34.89 20.38
C ILE A 24 -9.13 -33.84 19.56
N ALA A 25 -7.81 -33.86 19.44
CA ALA A 25 -7.05 -32.95 18.61
C ALA A 25 -7.33 -33.15 17.12
N ALA A 26 -7.48 -34.39 16.65
CA ALA A 26 -7.87 -34.72 15.28
C ALA A 26 -9.32 -34.29 14.97
N ALA A 27 -10.24 -34.53 15.90
CA ALA A 27 -11.65 -34.12 15.76
C ALA A 27 -11.81 -32.60 15.80
N LEU A 28 -11.12 -31.89 16.68
CA LEU A 28 -11.07 -30.41 16.71
C LEU A 28 -10.42 -29.84 15.46
N GLY A 29 -9.34 -30.44 14.95
CA GLY A 29 -8.72 -30.04 13.68
C GLY A 29 -9.64 -30.23 12.48
N SER A 30 -10.40 -31.34 12.44
CA SER A 30 -11.40 -31.60 11.39
C SER A 30 -12.62 -30.71 11.48
N LEU A 31 -13.10 -30.36 12.68
CA LEU A 31 -14.18 -29.40 12.89
C LEU A 31 -13.77 -27.98 12.50
N LEU A 32 -12.56 -27.56 12.82
CA LEU A 32 -12.01 -26.27 12.42
C LEU A 32 -11.83 -26.16 10.90
N LEU A 33 -11.43 -27.24 10.22
CA LEU A 33 -11.33 -27.30 8.77
C LEU A 33 -12.71 -27.27 8.07
N CYS A 34 -13.74 -27.85 8.66
CA CYS A 34 -15.10 -27.81 8.11
C CYS A 34 -15.81 -26.47 8.34
N ALA A 35 -15.43 -25.71 9.36
CA ALA A 35 -16.00 -24.41 9.67
C ALA A 35 -15.36 -23.24 8.85
N ALA A 36 -14.26 -23.51 8.16
CA ALA A 36 -13.48 -22.49 7.43
C ALA A 36 -13.71 -22.52 5.92
N CYS A 37 -14.91 -22.90 5.44
CA CYS A 37 -15.24 -22.85 4.02
C CYS A 37 -16.15 -21.66 3.75
N ASN A 38 -15.63 -20.67 3.02
CA ASN A 38 -16.41 -19.61 2.39
C ASN A 38 -16.79 -20.03 0.95
N VAL A 39 -17.91 -19.52 0.46
CA VAL A 39 -18.28 -19.68 -0.95
C VAL A 39 -17.79 -18.45 -1.68
N ASN A 40 -17.02 -18.63 -2.76
CA ASN A 40 -16.67 -17.54 -3.65
C ASN A 40 -17.96 -16.98 -4.25
N PRO A 41 -18.29 -15.70 -4.02
CA PRO A 41 -19.57 -15.14 -4.46
C PRO A 41 -19.76 -15.14 -5.99
N VAL A 42 -18.66 -15.27 -6.72
CA VAL A 42 -18.65 -15.16 -8.19
C VAL A 42 -18.63 -16.51 -8.88
N SER A 43 -17.82 -17.48 -8.39
CA SER A 43 -17.72 -18.82 -8.99
C SER A 43 -18.66 -19.83 -8.36
N GLY A 44 -19.14 -19.57 -7.14
CA GLY A 44 -19.90 -20.53 -6.35
C GLY A 44 -19.04 -21.64 -5.72
N ASP A 45 -17.72 -21.62 -5.95
CA ASP A 45 -16.82 -22.62 -5.43
C ASP A 45 -16.62 -22.45 -3.92
N LYS A 46 -16.49 -23.58 -3.23
CA LYS A 46 -16.10 -23.58 -1.83
C LYS A 46 -14.61 -23.32 -1.71
N GLU A 47 -14.27 -22.21 -1.11
CA GLU A 47 -12.89 -21.81 -0.88
C GLU A 47 -12.60 -21.80 0.61
N PHE A 48 -11.36 -22.11 0.96
CA PHE A 48 -10.92 -21.99 2.34
C PHE A 48 -10.84 -20.51 2.73
N GLY A 49 -11.59 -20.14 3.77
CA GLY A 49 -11.61 -18.76 4.27
C GLY A 49 -12.47 -18.63 5.52
N TRP A 50 -12.03 -17.79 6.46
CA TRP A 50 -12.74 -17.51 7.72
C TRP A 50 -13.05 -16.02 7.91
N LEU A 51 -12.57 -15.16 7.02
CA LEU A 51 -12.83 -13.74 7.09
C LEU A 51 -14.21 -13.42 6.52
N ASP A 52 -15.03 -12.72 7.27
CA ASP A 52 -16.37 -12.32 6.86
C ASP A 52 -16.39 -10.97 6.14
N GLU A 53 -17.50 -10.61 5.56
CA GLU A 53 -17.69 -9.34 4.84
C GLU A 53 -17.55 -8.12 5.76
N SER A 54 -17.93 -8.26 7.03
CA SER A 54 -17.78 -7.20 8.01
C SER A 54 -16.29 -6.91 8.30
N TRP A 55 -15.47 -7.96 8.30
CA TRP A 55 -14.01 -7.82 8.41
C TRP A 55 -13.45 -7.13 7.16
N GLU A 56 -13.89 -7.53 5.97
CA GLU A 56 -13.44 -6.93 4.71
C GLU A 56 -13.71 -5.42 4.69
N THR A 57 -14.91 -5.01 5.05
CA THR A 57 -15.30 -3.60 5.10
C THR A 57 -14.47 -2.82 6.11
N ARG A 58 -14.31 -3.34 7.34
CA ARG A 58 -13.47 -2.68 8.37
C ARG A 58 -12.01 -2.53 7.94
N ILE A 59 -11.41 -3.58 7.39
CA ILE A 59 -10.02 -3.54 6.95
C ILE A 59 -9.85 -2.61 5.75
N GLY A 60 -10.79 -2.65 4.80
CA GLY A 60 -10.81 -1.70 3.70
C GLY A 60 -10.79 -0.26 4.19
N GLU A 61 -11.71 0.12 5.07
CA GLU A 61 -11.78 1.47 5.65
C GLU A 61 -10.52 1.87 6.43
N GLN A 62 -10.01 0.98 7.29
CA GLN A 62 -8.82 1.26 8.10
C GLN A 62 -7.57 1.52 7.25
N HIS A 63 -7.41 0.77 6.14
CA HIS A 63 -6.22 0.85 5.30
C HIS A 63 -6.36 1.84 4.15
N TYR A 64 -7.59 2.23 3.77
CA TYR A 64 -7.83 3.05 2.58
C TYR A 64 -7.09 4.38 2.61
N ARG A 65 -7.23 5.14 3.69
CA ARG A 65 -6.55 6.41 3.83
C ARG A 65 -5.03 6.25 3.88
N LEU A 66 -4.53 5.23 4.57
CA LEU A 66 -3.10 4.95 4.64
C LEU A 66 -2.51 4.62 3.27
N GLN A 67 -3.21 3.82 2.47
CA GLN A 67 -2.79 3.49 1.10
C GLN A 67 -2.85 4.71 0.17
N GLN A 68 -3.84 5.58 0.31
CA GLN A 68 -3.88 6.86 -0.41
C GLN A 68 -2.66 7.72 -0.07
N GLN A 69 -2.32 7.85 1.21
CA GLN A 69 -1.15 8.61 1.65
C GLN A 69 0.15 8.01 1.10
N ALA A 70 0.29 6.69 1.13
CA ALA A 70 1.44 5.98 0.55
C ALA A 70 1.52 6.13 -0.98
N GLY A 71 0.38 6.23 -1.65
CA GLY A 71 0.22 6.43 -3.10
C GLY A 71 0.34 7.89 -3.57
N GLY A 72 0.86 8.80 -2.76
CA GLY A 72 1.05 10.21 -3.16
C GLY A 72 -0.09 11.16 -2.77
N GLY A 73 -1.11 10.67 -2.05
CA GLY A 73 -2.32 11.39 -1.72
C GLY A 73 -3.31 11.46 -2.88
N LEU A 74 -4.43 12.12 -2.65
CA LEU A 74 -5.47 12.31 -3.67
C LEU A 74 -5.00 13.32 -4.74
N TYR A 75 -5.34 13.06 -6.01
CA TYR A 75 -5.21 14.03 -7.08
C TYR A 75 -6.33 15.08 -6.96
N ARG A 76 -5.97 16.28 -6.51
CA ARG A 76 -6.92 17.34 -6.14
C ARG A 76 -7.06 18.46 -7.17
N LEU A 77 -6.18 18.52 -8.18
CA LEU A 77 -6.18 19.61 -9.15
C LEU A 77 -7.37 19.59 -10.10
N ASP A 78 -7.95 18.40 -10.32
CA ASP A 78 -9.17 18.25 -11.11
C ASP A 78 -10.20 17.36 -10.39
N PRO A 79 -11.05 17.95 -9.53
CA PRO A 79 -12.12 17.22 -8.89
C PRO A 79 -13.17 16.67 -9.87
N ALA A 80 -13.28 17.23 -11.08
CA ALA A 80 -14.20 16.74 -12.10
C ALA A 80 -13.73 15.39 -12.65
N LEU A 81 -12.42 15.22 -12.90
CA LEU A 81 -11.84 13.95 -13.30
C LEU A 81 -12.05 12.87 -12.22
N SER A 82 -11.82 13.21 -10.94
CA SER A 82 -12.04 12.26 -9.85
C SER A 82 -13.51 11.81 -9.77
N ARG A 83 -14.46 12.72 -9.93
CA ARG A 83 -15.90 12.39 -10.01
C ARG A 83 -16.24 11.55 -11.24
N TYR A 84 -15.65 11.86 -12.39
CA TYR A 84 -15.85 11.10 -13.61
C TYR A 84 -15.44 9.63 -13.45
N VAL A 85 -14.24 9.37 -12.92
CA VAL A 85 -13.77 8.02 -12.59
C VAL A 85 -14.70 7.33 -11.59
N ALA A 86 -15.11 8.03 -10.52
CA ALA A 86 -16.01 7.49 -9.52
C ALA A 86 -17.40 7.14 -10.09
N THR A 87 -17.91 7.94 -11.03
CA THR A 87 -19.20 7.68 -11.70
C THR A 87 -19.15 6.41 -12.53
N ILE A 88 -18.11 6.21 -13.34
CA ILE A 88 -17.90 4.99 -14.14
C ILE A 88 -17.76 3.77 -13.21
N GLY A 89 -16.95 3.89 -12.16
CA GLY A 89 -16.77 2.83 -11.18
C GLY A 89 -18.09 2.44 -10.49
N ALA A 90 -18.88 3.42 -10.07
CA ALA A 90 -20.19 3.18 -9.45
C ALA A 90 -21.20 2.52 -10.42
N GLN A 91 -21.19 2.93 -11.68
CA GLN A 91 -22.02 2.29 -12.73
C GLN A 91 -21.64 0.82 -12.91
N LEU A 92 -20.35 0.51 -13.00
CA LEU A 92 -19.87 -0.88 -13.12
C LEU A 92 -20.17 -1.70 -11.86
N ALA A 93 -20.01 -1.12 -10.67
CA ALA A 93 -20.27 -1.78 -9.40
C ALA A 93 -21.73 -2.22 -9.22
N GLN A 94 -22.70 -1.54 -9.86
CA GLN A 94 -24.11 -1.96 -9.88
C GLN A 94 -24.31 -3.33 -10.56
N HIS A 95 -23.39 -3.74 -11.42
CA HIS A 95 -23.43 -5.03 -12.12
C HIS A 95 -22.62 -6.12 -11.43
N SER A 96 -21.96 -5.78 -10.29
CA SER A 96 -21.17 -6.71 -9.51
C SER A 96 -22.06 -7.68 -8.71
N GLN A 97 -21.52 -8.83 -8.33
CA GLN A 97 -22.23 -9.81 -7.48
C GLN A 97 -22.41 -9.30 -6.04
N ARG A 98 -21.62 -8.31 -5.65
CA ARG A 98 -21.66 -7.69 -4.32
C ARG A 98 -21.91 -6.18 -4.42
N ALA A 99 -22.90 -5.78 -5.25
CA ALA A 99 -23.26 -4.39 -5.48
C ALA A 99 -23.69 -3.61 -4.21
N HIS A 100 -24.00 -4.31 -3.12
CA HIS A 100 -24.37 -3.74 -1.83
C HIS A 100 -23.16 -3.20 -1.04
N LEU A 101 -21.92 -3.53 -1.43
CA LEU A 101 -20.72 -3.02 -0.77
C LEU A 101 -20.56 -1.51 -0.97
N PRO A 102 -19.95 -0.81 0.00
CA PRO A 102 -19.70 0.62 -0.08
C PRO A 102 -18.50 0.93 -1.00
N TYR A 103 -18.69 0.73 -2.31
CA TYR A 103 -17.67 1.00 -3.31
C TYR A 103 -17.28 2.48 -3.31
N GLU A 104 -15.97 2.73 -3.27
CA GLU A 104 -15.38 4.06 -3.42
C GLU A 104 -14.23 4.01 -4.42
N PHE A 105 -14.15 5.03 -5.27
CA PHE A 105 -13.15 5.13 -6.33
C PHE A 105 -12.44 6.48 -6.22
N VAL A 106 -11.11 6.47 -6.18
CA VAL A 106 -10.31 7.70 -6.11
C VAL A 106 -9.17 7.68 -7.12
N VAL A 107 -8.74 8.88 -7.52
CA VAL A 107 -7.53 9.09 -8.30
C VAL A 107 -6.42 9.58 -7.37
N LEU A 108 -5.27 8.90 -7.42
CA LEU A 108 -4.09 9.23 -6.63
C LEU A 108 -3.10 10.07 -7.42
N ASN A 109 -2.43 10.98 -6.72
CA ASN A 109 -1.43 11.86 -7.31
C ASN A 109 -0.07 11.19 -7.48
N HIS A 110 -0.04 10.09 -8.23
CA HIS A 110 1.19 9.34 -8.51
C HIS A 110 1.42 9.19 -10.01
N SER A 111 2.68 9.40 -10.44
CA SER A 111 3.04 9.35 -11.87
C SER A 111 3.08 7.93 -12.42
N SER A 112 3.46 6.90 -11.64
CA SER A 112 3.48 5.53 -12.16
C SER A 112 2.08 5.01 -12.47
N ALA A 113 1.96 4.17 -13.48
CA ALA A 113 0.73 3.46 -13.78
C ALA A 113 0.49 2.39 -12.70
N ASN A 114 -0.64 2.48 -12.01
CA ASN A 114 -1.09 1.47 -11.07
C ASN A 114 -2.59 1.62 -10.78
N ALA A 115 -3.22 0.52 -10.42
CA ALA A 115 -4.54 0.46 -9.79
C ALA A 115 -4.49 -0.60 -8.69
N TRP A 116 -5.40 -0.51 -7.72
CA TRP A 116 -5.52 -1.51 -6.68
C TRP A 116 -6.90 -1.47 -6.02
N ALA A 117 -7.31 -2.62 -5.51
CA ALA A 117 -8.52 -2.77 -4.72
C ALA A 117 -8.21 -3.32 -3.33
N LEU A 118 -8.80 -2.73 -2.29
CA LEU A 118 -8.85 -3.28 -0.94
C LEU A 118 -10.17 -4.02 -0.72
N PRO A 119 -10.22 -4.95 0.24
CA PRO A 119 -11.47 -5.55 0.68
C PRO A 119 -12.53 -4.49 1.00
N GLY A 120 -13.81 -4.81 0.82
CA GLY A 120 -14.91 -3.90 1.12
C GLY A 120 -15.15 -2.80 0.08
N GLY A 121 -14.56 -2.91 -1.14
CA GLY A 121 -14.90 -2.04 -2.28
C GLY A 121 -14.10 -0.73 -2.37
N LYS A 122 -12.95 -0.62 -1.71
CA LYS A 122 -12.11 0.57 -1.77
C LYS A 122 -11.10 0.45 -2.92
N ILE A 123 -11.26 1.25 -3.97
CA ILE A 123 -10.51 1.16 -5.23
C ILE A 123 -9.81 2.49 -5.52
N ALA A 124 -8.58 2.41 -5.98
CA ALA A 124 -7.80 3.59 -6.38
C ALA A 124 -7.02 3.35 -7.67
N LEU A 125 -6.91 4.42 -8.46
CA LEU A 125 -6.11 4.48 -9.68
C LEU A 125 -5.10 5.62 -9.57
N ASN A 126 -3.87 5.37 -10.00
CA ASN A 126 -2.90 6.43 -10.14
C ASN A 126 -3.21 7.28 -11.39
N ARG A 127 -3.01 8.61 -11.30
CA ARG A 127 -3.15 9.49 -12.48
C ARG A 127 -2.26 9.05 -13.66
N GLY A 128 -1.11 8.42 -13.37
CA GLY A 128 -0.21 7.90 -14.39
C GLY A 128 -0.84 6.77 -15.22
N LEU A 129 -1.71 5.96 -14.64
CA LEU A 129 -2.45 4.94 -15.39
C LEU A 129 -3.48 5.59 -16.33
N LEU A 130 -4.21 6.61 -15.87
CA LEU A 130 -5.19 7.32 -16.70
C LEU A 130 -4.57 7.90 -17.98
N LEU A 131 -3.32 8.39 -17.90
CA LEU A 131 -2.59 8.92 -19.05
C LEU A 131 -2.20 7.86 -20.10
N ALA A 132 -2.25 6.59 -19.73
CA ALA A 132 -1.94 5.48 -20.62
C ALA A 132 -3.18 4.87 -21.31
N LEU A 133 -4.38 5.32 -20.94
CA LEU A 133 -5.64 4.86 -21.51
C LEU A 133 -6.06 5.75 -22.67
N HIS A 134 -6.77 5.17 -23.64
CA HIS A 134 -7.18 5.85 -24.88
C HIS A 134 -8.65 6.28 -24.88
N ASP A 135 -9.50 5.58 -24.14
CA ASP A 135 -10.93 5.83 -24.09
C ASP A 135 -11.58 5.41 -22.75
N GLU A 136 -12.87 5.70 -22.61
CA GLU A 136 -13.65 5.40 -21.42
C GLU A 136 -13.85 3.89 -21.23
N ALA A 137 -13.92 3.10 -22.30
CA ALA A 137 -14.09 1.66 -22.21
C ALA A 137 -12.82 0.97 -21.69
N GLU A 138 -11.61 1.48 -22.01
CA GLU A 138 -10.37 1.01 -21.38
C GLU A 138 -10.34 1.34 -19.88
N LEU A 139 -10.81 2.55 -19.47
CA LEU A 139 -10.97 2.89 -18.06
C LEU A 139 -11.99 1.98 -17.39
N ALA A 140 -13.10 1.69 -18.04
CA ALA A 140 -14.10 0.75 -17.55
C ALA A 140 -13.54 -0.67 -17.41
N ALA A 141 -12.66 -1.11 -18.31
CA ALA A 141 -11.98 -2.40 -18.22
C ALA A 141 -11.10 -2.49 -16.96
N VAL A 142 -10.30 -1.46 -16.67
CA VAL A 142 -9.49 -1.41 -15.44
C VAL A 142 -10.37 -1.45 -14.20
N LEU A 143 -11.39 -0.58 -14.14
CA LEU A 143 -12.28 -0.50 -12.97
C LEU A 143 -13.07 -1.79 -12.75
N ALA A 144 -13.58 -2.41 -13.81
CA ALA A 144 -14.30 -3.68 -13.75
C ALA A 144 -13.38 -4.81 -13.25
N HIS A 145 -12.13 -4.85 -13.71
CA HIS A 145 -11.13 -5.81 -13.24
C HIS A 145 -10.89 -5.67 -11.71
N GLU A 146 -10.73 -4.44 -11.21
CA GLU A 146 -10.56 -4.18 -9.78
C GLU A 146 -11.82 -4.52 -8.97
N ILE A 147 -13.01 -4.24 -9.51
CA ILE A 147 -14.28 -4.63 -8.88
C ILE A 147 -14.37 -6.15 -8.75
N VAL A 148 -13.94 -6.93 -9.75
CA VAL A 148 -13.93 -8.40 -9.64
C VAL A 148 -12.97 -8.87 -8.55
N HIS A 149 -11.82 -8.22 -8.33
CA HIS A 149 -10.94 -8.58 -7.22
C HIS A 149 -11.61 -8.40 -5.85
N VAL A 150 -12.52 -7.44 -5.72
CA VAL A 150 -13.37 -7.28 -4.53
C VAL A 150 -14.44 -8.38 -4.48
N ASP A 151 -15.18 -8.56 -5.55
CA ASP A 151 -16.29 -9.51 -5.66
C ASP A 151 -15.88 -10.95 -5.39
N ALA A 152 -14.79 -11.40 -6.03
CA ALA A 152 -14.21 -12.72 -5.85
C ALA A 152 -13.38 -12.85 -4.57
N ARG A 153 -13.32 -11.81 -3.73
CA ARG A 153 -12.61 -11.81 -2.44
C ARG A 153 -11.11 -12.10 -2.55
N HIS A 154 -10.49 -11.81 -3.69
CA HIS A 154 -9.10 -12.15 -3.98
C HIS A 154 -8.12 -11.58 -2.95
N SER A 155 -8.38 -10.35 -2.45
CA SER A 155 -7.54 -9.70 -1.43
C SER A 155 -7.74 -10.33 -0.05
N ALA A 156 -8.97 -10.70 0.33
CA ALA A 156 -9.26 -11.39 1.59
C ALA A 156 -8.59 -12.77 1.63
N GLN A 157 -8.74 -13.56 0.57
CA GLN A 157 -8.10 -14.88 0.43
C GLN A 157 -6.58 -14.80 0.51
N ARG A 158 -5.98 -13.77 -0.10
CA ARG A 158 -4.53 -13.55 0.00
C ARG A 158 -4.10 -13.27 1.44
N GLN A 159 -4.90 -12.51 2.19
CA GLN A 159 -4.64 -12.25 3.61
C GLN A 159 -4.77 -13.51 4.46
N GLU A 160 -5.79 -14.33 4.21
CA GLU A 160 -6.00 -15.62 4.90
C GLU A 160 -4.84 -16.57 4.67
N VAL A 161 -4.41 -16.73 3.42
CA VAL A 161 -3.24 -17.55 3.06
C VAL A 161 -1.98 -17.01 3.73
N GLY A 162 -1.77 -15.69 3.73
CA GLY A 162 -0.64 -15.04 4.39
C GLY A 162 -0.60 -15.33 5.90
N GLN A 163 -1.75 -15.29 6.58
CA GLN A 163 -1.85 -15.62 7.99
C GLN A 163 -1.53 -17.11 8.27
N LEU A 164 -2.04 -18.02 7.44
CA LEU A 164 -1.71 -19.45 7.54
C LEU A 164 -0.22 -19.71 7.38
N ILE A 165 0.41 -19.10 6.38
CA ILE A 165 1.86 -19.19 6.17
C ILE A 165 2.61 -18.68 7.40
N GLY A 166 2.18 -17.55 7.98
CA GLY A 166 2.77 -16.99 9.20
C GLY A 166 2.68 -17.97 10.40
N VAL A 167 1.52 -18.59 10.61
CA VAL A 167 1.33 -19.60 11.67
C VAL A 167 2.20 -20.83 11.41
N ALA A 168 2.25 -21.33 10.17
CA ALA A 168 3.08 -22.46 9.80
C ALA A 168 4.59 -22.17 10.00
N GLN A 169 5.03 -20.93 9.71
CA GLN A 169 6.39 -20.48 9.96
C GLN A 169 6.73 -20.50 11.45
N LEU A 170 5.85 -19.96 12.31
CA LEU A 170 6.04 -19.96 13.76
C LEU A 170 6.11 -21.38 14.32
N ALA A 171 5.22 -22.28 13.87
CA ALA A 171 5.23 -23.69 14.27
C ALA A 171 6.52 -24.38 13.82
N THR A 172 6.99 -24.14 12.60
CA THR A 172 8.25 -24.70 12.07
C THR A 172 9.45 -24.18 12.87
N GLN A 173 9.49 -22.89 13.20
CA GLN A 173 10.56 -22.29 14.01
C GLN A 173 10.59 -22.91 15.42
N ALA A 174 9.43 -23.10 16.05
CA ALA A 174 9.34 -23.74 17.36
C ALA A 174 9.84 -25.21 17.33
N LEU A 175 9.52 -25.95 16.26
CA LEU A 175 9.99 -27.33 16.08
C LEU A 175 11.51 -27.39 15.86
N LEU A 176 12.07 -26.51 15.03
CA LEU A 176 13.51 -26.44 14.75
C LEU A 176 14.30 -26.00 15.98
N ALA A 177 13.79 -25.04 16.74
CA ALA A 177 14.40 -24.61 18.00
C ALA A 177 14.44 -25.74 19.04
N ASN A 178 13.37 -26.51 19.16
CA ASN A 178 13.33 -27.70 20.02
C ASN A 178 14.25 -28.82 19.55
N ALA A 179 14.55 -28.90 18.25
CA ALA A 179 15.48 -29.87 17.69
C ALA A 179 16.96 -29.42 17.72
N GLY A 180 17.25 -28.21 18.20
CA GLY A 180 18.62 -27.66 18.27
C GLY A 180 19.23 -27.31 16.88
N LEU A 181 18.40 -27.16 15.86
CA LEU A 181 18.84 -26.87 14.49
C LEU A 181 18.86 -25.34 14.23
N ASP A 182 19.93 -24.86 13.60
CA ASP A 182 20.03 -23.43 13.23
C ASP A 182 19.07 -23.10 12.09
N SER A 183 18.10 -22.23 12.39
CA SER A 183 16.95 -21.94 11.52
C SER A 183 17.21 -20.83 10.48
N ARG A 184 18.42 -20.25 10.40
CA ARG A 184 18.70 -19.04 9.58
C ARG A 184 18.46 -19.24 8.08
N ALA A 185 18.94 -20.36 7.51
CA ALA A 185 18.76 -20.65 6.09
C ALA A 185 17.28 -20.96 5.75
N THR A 186 16.58 -21.64 6.66
CA THR A 186 15.14 -21.93 6.52
C THR A 186 14.30 -20.67 6.67
N GLN A 187 14.67 -19.76 7.59
CA GLN A 187 14.01 -18.47 7.77
C GLN A 187 14.09 -17.58 6.53
N GLN A 188 15.24 -17.52 5.85
CA GLN A 188 15.41 -16.74 4.62
C GLN A 188 14.58 -17.32 3.48
N GLY A 189 14.58 -18.62 3.25
CA GLY A 189 13.80 -19.26 2.19
C GLY A 189 12.29 -19.08 2.37
N ILE A 190 11.80 -19.18 3.62
CA ILE A 190 10.38 -18.99 3.96
C ILE A 190 9.98 -17.51 3.82
N ALA A 191 10.82 -16.57 4.25
CA ALA A 191 10.56 -15.13 4.12
C ALA A 191 10.48 -14.70 2.64
N TYR A 192 11.34 -15.21 1.77
CA TYR A 192 11.28 -14.95 0.33
C TYR A 192 10.01 -15.55 -0.30
N GLY A 193 9.64 -16.78 0.04
CA GLY A 193 8.43 -17.42 -0.48
C GLY A 193 7.14 -16.71 -0.06
N SER A 194 7.04 -16.23 1.19
CA SER A 194 5.87 -15.50 1.68
C SER A 194 5.76 -14.10 1.08
N LEU A 195 6.89 -13.41 0.87
CA LEU A 195 6.90 -12.08 0.26
C LEU A 195 6.46 -12.16 -1.22
N TYR A 196 6.95 -13.16 -1.96
CA TYR A 196 6.59 -13.36 -3.36
C TYR A 196 5.11 -13.73 -3.53
N GLY A 197 4.56 -14.56 -2.65
CA GLY A 197 3.14 -14.94 -2.65
C GLY A 197 2.18 -13.81 -2.25
N GLN A 198 2.68 -12.73 -1.62
CA GLN A 198 1.86 -11.59 -1.18
C GLN A 198 1.77 -10.47 -2.21
N THR A 199 2.64 -10.43 -3.23
CA THR A 199 2.72 -9.32 -4.19
C THR A 199 1.91 -9.53 -5.46
N HIS A 200 1.57 -10.77 -5.82
CA HIS A 200 0.89 -11.10 -7.08
C HIS A 200 -0.42 -11.85 -6.86
N TYR A 201 -1.41 -11.56 -7.70
CA TYR A 201 -2.53 -12.48 -7.87
C TYR A 201 -2.10 -13.70 -8.70
N SER A 202 -2.69 -14.86 -8.42
CA SER A 202 -2.42 -16.03 -9.25
C SER A 202 -2.97 -15.80 -10.66
N ARG A 203 -2.35 -16.45 -11.66
CA ARG A 203 -2.80 -16.38 -13.07
C ARG A 203 -4.29 -16.70 -13.22
N GLY A 204 -4.83 -17.65 -12.47
CA GLY A 204 -6.26 -17.99 -12.51
C GLY A 204 -7.14 -16.85 -12.03
N ARG A 205 -6.72 -16.11 -10.99
CA ARG A 205 -7.46 -14.94 -10.48
C ARG A 205 -7.45 -13.78 -11.47
N GLU A 206 -6.34 -13.56 -12.17
CA GLU A 206 -6.24 -12.55 -13.22
C GLU A 206 -7.19 -12.87 -14.39
N LEU A 207 -7.20 -14.12 -14.85
CA LEU A 207 -8.11 -14.58 -15.90
C LEU A 207 -9.59 -14.49 -15.47
N GLN A 208 -9.89 -14.77 -14.21
CA GLN A 208 -11.22 -14.59 -13.65
C GLN A 208 -11.62 -13.11 -13.61
N ALA A 209 -10.70 -12.23 -13.17
CA ALA A 209 -10.94 -10.79 -13.12
C ALA A 209 -11.18 -10.19 -14.50
N ASP A 210 -10.37 -10.58 -15.49
CA ASP A 210 -10.56 -10.16 -16.87
C ASP A 210 -11.92 -10.61 -17.41
N ARG A 211 -12.22 -11.92 -17.34
CA ARG A 211 -13.45 -12.49 -17.90
C ARG A 211 -14.71 -11.86 -17.31
N LEU A 212 -14.79 -11.78 -15.99
CA LEU A 212 -15.97 -11.23 -15.32
C LEU A 212 -16.07 -9.72 -15.44
N GLY A 213 -14.92 -9.03 -15.44
CA GLY A 213 -14.85 -7.60 -15.70
C GLY A 213 -15.44 -7.24 -17.06
N MET A 214 -15.16 -8.03 -18.11
CA MET A 214 -15.77 -7.86 -19.43
C MET A 214 -17.29 -8.06 -19.41
N HIS A 215 -17.82 -8.97 -18.60
CA HIS A 215 -19.28 -9.10 -18.42
C HIS A 215 -19.88 -7.86 -17.73
N TYR A 216 -19.16 -7.24 -16.76
CA TYR A 216 -19.63 -6.00 -16.13
C TYR A 216 -19.59 -4.83 -17.11
N MET A 217 -18.53 -4.72 -17.94
CA MET A 217 -18.45 -3.75 -19.02
C MET A 217 -19.64 -3.87 -19.99
N GLN A 218 -19.91 -5.08 -20.47
CA GLN A 218 -21.00 -5.34 -21.40
C GLN A 218 -22.37 -4.95 -20.83
N ARG A 219 -22.64 -5.31 -19.56
CA ARG A 219 -23.89 -4.92 -18.87
C ARG A 219 -24.01 -3.42 -18.65
N ALA A 220 -22.89 -2.74 -18.47
CA ALA A 220 -22.82 -1.29 -18.34
C ALA A 220 -22.85 -0.56 -19.70
N GLY A 221 -22.89 -1.29 -20.82
CA GLY A 221 -23.01 -0.73 -22.17
C GLY A 221 -21.68 -0.38 -22.85
N TYR A 222 -20.54 -0.79 -22.28
CA TYR A 222 -19.21 -0.56 -22.88
C TYR A 222 -18.83 -1.63 -23.90
N ASP A 223 -18.01 -1.21 -24.89
CA ASP A 223 -17.41 -2.13 -25.86
C ASP A 223 -16.33 -2.97 -25.18
N VAL A 224 -16.55 -4.28 -25.10
CA VAL A 224 -15.62 -5.23 -24.46
C VAL A 224 -14.32 -5.43 -25.24
N SER A 225 -14.27 -5.04 -26.52
CA SER A 225 -13.04 -5.10 -27.32
C SER A 225 -11.94 -4.21 -26.74
N ALA A 226 -12.29 -3.14 -26.01
CA ALA A 226 -11.35 -2.27 -25.32
C ALA A 226 -10.51 -3.03 -24.26
N ALA A 227 -11.08 -4.00 -23.56
CA ALA A 227 -10.33 -4.84 -22.62
C ALA A 227 -9.28 -5.71 -23.32
N VAL A 228 -9.57 -6.18 -24.54
CA VAL A 228 -8.59 -6.92 -25.36
C VAL A 228 -7.46 -6.01 -25.80
N GLN A 229 -7.78 -4.81 -26.30
CA GLN A 229 -6.81 -3.82 -26.76
C GLN A 229 -5.90 -3.35 -25.60
N LEU A 230 -6.48 -3.04 -24.46
CA LEU A 230 -5.74 -2.65 -23.26
C LEU A 230 -4.74 -3.74 -22.84
N GLN A 231 -5.16 -5.01 -22.82
CA GLN A 231 -4.27 -6.10 -22.45
C GLN A 231 -3.16 -6.32 -23.49
N GLN A 232 -3.42 -6.11 -24.80
CA GLN A 232 -2.40 -6.11 -25.83
C GLN A 232 -1.38 -4.98 -25.62
N THR A 233 -1.86 -3.78 -25.31
CA THR A 233 -1.01 -2.63 -24.97
C THR A 233 -0.12 -2.96 -23.79
N PHE A 234 -0.65 -3.52 -22.71
CA PHE A 234 0.14 -3.90 -21.53
C PHE A 234 1.18 -4.98 -21.83
N VAL A 235 0.86 -5.98 -22.66
CA VAL A 235 1.84 -6.97 -23.12
C VAL A 235 2.98 -6.31 -23.90
N SER A 236 2.67 -5.39 -24.82
CA SER A 236 3.68 -4.66 -25.58
C SER A 236 4.58 -3.82 -24.67
N LEU A 237 3.99 -3.06 -23.74
CA LEU A 237 4.71 -2.23 -22.78
C LEU A 237 5.59 -3.05 -21.81
N SER A 238 5.18 -4.27 -21.48
CA SER A 238 5.95 -5.15 -20.59
C SER A 238 7.24 -5.68 -21.21
N GLN A 239 7.36 -5.63 -22.54
CA GLN A 239 8.55 -6.06 -23.29
C GLN A 239 9.58 -4.93 -23.47
N GLU A 240 9.21 -3.69 -23.19
CA GLU A 240 10.11 -2.54 -23.32
C GLU A 240 11.16 -2.53 -22.21
N LYS A 241 12.42 -2.36 -22.60
CA LYS A 241 13.52 -2.14 -21.65
C LYS A 241 13.36 -0.75 -21.02
N ASN A 242 13.31 -0.66 -19.70
CA ASN A 242 13.17 0.58 -18.92
C ASN A 242 11.73 1.10 -18.77
N ASN A 243 10.75 0.23 -18.62
CA ASN A 243 9.38 0.64 -18.37
C ASN A 243 9.05 0.69 -16.86
N ASP A 244 9.85 1.46 -16.10
CA ASP A 244 9.64 1.66 -14.66
C ASP A 244 8.26 2.25 -14.32
N HIS A 245 7.67 2.95 -15.30
CA HIS A 245 6.35 3.58 -15.16
C HIS A 245 5.24 2.56 -14.87
N PHE A 246 5.30 1.37 -15.48
CA PHE A 246 4.32 0.29 -15.32
C PHE A 246 4.77 -0.81 -14.35
N SER A 247 5.94 -0.70 -13.75
CA SER A 247 6.52 -1.76 -12.91
C SER A 247 5.61 -2.19 -11.77
N ALA A 248 4.93 -1.26 -11.10
CA ALA A 248 4.02 -1.55 -10.00
C ALA A 248 2.76 -2.28 -10.47
N LEU A 249 2.17 -1.86 -11.59
CA LEU A 249 1.01 -2.51 -12.19
C LEU A 249 1.32 -3.94 -12.63
N PHE A 250 2.43 -4.13 -13.36
CA PHE A 250 2.83 -5.44 -13.87
C PHE A 250 3.33 -6.37 -12.77
N ALA A 251 3.80 -5.80 -11.66
CA ALA A 251 4.12 -6.56 -10.47
C ALA A 251 2.89 -7.14 -9.78
N SER A 252 1.76 -6.46 -9.74
CA SER A 252 0.51 -6.95 -9.15
C SER A 252 -0.38 -7.70 -10.15
N HIS A 253 -0.42 -7.25 -11.40
CA HIS A 253 -1.26 -7.75 -12.50
C HIS A 253 -0.39 -8.07 -13.74
N PRO A 254 0.35 -9.19 -13.75
CA PRO A 254 1.26 -9.51 -14.84
C PRO A 254 0.53 -9.66 -16.18
N PRO A 255 0.85 -8.84 -17.20
CA PRO A 255 0.29 -9.02 -18.53
C PRO A 255 0.88 -10.28 -19.20
N SER A 256 0.10 -10.95 -20.04
CA SER A 256 0.58 -12.09 -20.78
C SER A 256 -0.19 -12.32 -22.09
N PRO A 257 0.45 -12.91 -23.13
CA PRO A 257 -0.26 -13.29 -24.34
C PRO A 257 -1.46 -14.21 -24.09
N ALA A 258 -1.38 -15.05 -23.07
CA ALA A 258 -2.49 -15.95 -22.70
C ALA A 258 -3.70 -15.19 -22.13
N ARG A 259 -3.50 -14.06 -21.43
CA ARG A 259 -4.62 -13.17 -21.01
C ARG A 259 -5.26 -12.50 -22.22
N VAL A 260 -4.47 -12.05 -23.19
CA VAL A 260 -4.98 -11.49 -24.45
C VAL A 260 -5.86 -12.48 -25.18
N GLU A 261 -5.42 -13.75 -25.32
CA GLU A 261 -6.19 -14.79 -25.99
C GLU A 261 -7.50 -15.12 -25.25
N ALA A 262 -7.44 -15.29 -23.92
CA ALA A 262 -8.61 -15.52 -23.08
C ALA A 262 -9.62 -14.35 -23.15
N ASN A 263 -9.13 -13.10 -23.26
CA ASN A 263 -9.98 -11.93 -23.43
C ASN A 263 -10.65 -11.93 -24.83
N ARG A 264 -9.95 -12.35 -25.90
CA ARG A 264 -10.55 -12.53 -27.22
C ARG A 264 -11.64 -13.57 -27.22
N ASP A 265 -11.38 -14.72 -26.59
CA ASP A 265 -12.38 -15.80 -26.47
C ASP A 265 -13.62 -15.31 -25.70
N THR A 266 -13.43 -14.53 -24.64
CA THR A 266 -14.52 -13.94 -23.87
C THR A 266 -15.29 -12.91 -24.72
N ALA A 267 -14.59 -12.01 -25.42
CA ALA A 267 -15.21 -11.03 -26.29
C ALA A 267 -16.03 -11.66 -27.39
N ALA A 268 -15.57 -12.79 -28.00
CA ALA A 268 -16.30 -13.52 -29.04
C ALA A 268 -17.60 -14.16 -28.53
N GLN A 269 -17.74 -14.40 -27.22
CA GLN A 269 -18.95 -14.97 -26.61
C GLN A 269 -19.93 -13.90 -26.14
N LEU A 270 -19.53 -12.66 -26.07
CA LEU A 270 -20.35 -11.53 -25.62
C LEU A 270 -20.98 -10.82 -26.86
N PRO A 271 -22.12 -10.15 -26.67
CA PRO A 271 -22.66 -9.28 -27.71
C PRO A 271 -21.63 -8.26 -28.18
N SER A 272 -21.45 -8.17 -29.49
CA SER A 272 -20.57 -7.17 -30.09
C SER A 272 -21.18 -5.78 -30.03
N GLY A 273 -20.30 -4.75 -29.99
CA GLY A 273 -20.70 -3.36 -29.89
C GLY A 273 -20.74 -2.87 -28.45
N GLY A 274 -21.11 -1.64 -28.26
CA GLY A 274 -21.03 -0.90 -27.01
C GLY A 274 -20.35 0.42 -27.23
N GLU A 275 -20.25 1.22 -26.19
CA GLU A 275 -19.64 2.55 -26.29
C GLU A 275 -18.14 2.49 -25.93
N LEU A 276 -17.29 3.10 -26.75
CA LEU A 276 -15.90 3.39 -26.39
C LEU A 276 -15.79 4.64 -25.50
N GLY A 277 -16.70 5.60 -25.66
CA GLY A 277 -16.71 6.83 -24.90
C GLY A 277 -15.52 7.75 -25.13
N THR A 278 -14.82 7.63 -26.27
CA THR A 278 -13.55 8.30 -26.58
C THR A 278 -13.63 9.81 -26.39
N LYS A 279 -14.73 10.45 -26.86
CA LYS A 279 -14.88 11.91 -26.74
C LYS A 279 -15.05 12.34 -25.28
N ARG A 280 -15.91 11.66 -24.51
CA ARG A 280 -16.12 11.96 -23.07
C ARG A 280 -14.84 11.79 -22.29
N PHE A 281 -14.08 10.73 -22.57
CA PHE A 281 -12.78 10.48 -21.95
C PHE A 281 -11.78 11.56 -22.28
N ALA A 282 -11.62 11.95 -23.55
CA ALA A 282 -10.73 13.02 -23.96
C ALA A 282 -11.06 14.36 -23.27
N GLU A 283 -12.34 14.71 -23.18
CA GLU A 283 -12.81 15.89 -22.47
C GLU A 283 -12.46 15.84 -20.96
N ALA A 284 -12.72 14.69 -20.30
CA ALA A 284 -12.40 14.48 -18.89
C ALA A 284 -10.89 14.54 -18.62
N MET A 285 -10.07 14.04 -19.53
CA MET A 285 -8.61 13.97 -19.42
C MET A 285 -7.89 15.27 -19.79
N ALA A 286 -8.58 16.24 -20.41
CA ALA A 286 -7.95 17.43 -20.99
C ALA A 286 -7.10 18.24 -20.00
N THR A 287 -7.53 18.37 -18.74
CA THR A 287 -6.77 19.07 -17.70
C THR A 287 -5.52 18.27 -17.30
N LEU A 288 -5.64 16.98 -17.04
CA LEU A 288 -4.52 16.13 -16.65
C LEU A 288 -3.46 16.06 -17.79
N GLN A 289 -3.91 15.97 -19.05
CA GLN A 289 -3.00 16.00 -20.20
C GLN A 289 -2.21 17.31 -20.30
N ARG A 290 -2.86 18.46 -20.08
CA ARG A 290 -2.15 19.76 -20.04
C ARG A 290 -1.13 19.85 -18.90
N GLN A 291 -1.40 19.19 -17.78
CA GLN A 291 -0.51 19.16 -16.61
C GLN A 291 0.62 18.13 -16.73
N GLN A 292 0.52 17.18 -17.67
CA GLN A 292 1.50 16.10 -17.82
C GLN A 292 2.96 16.60 -17.91
N PRO A 293 3.32 17.65 -18.67
CA PRO A 293 4.70 18.17 -18.72
C PRO A 293 5.21 18.65 -17.35
N ALA A 294 4.32 19.23 -16.51
CA ALA A 294 4.70 19.66 -15.16
C ALA A 294 5.05 18.46 -14.28
N TYR A 295 4.27 17.40 -14.36
CA TYR A 295 4.56 16.16 -13.62
C TYR A 295 5.82 15.45 -14.13
N GLN A 296 6.11 15.49 -15.43
CA GLN A 296 7.37 14.98 -15.98
C GLN A 296 8.58 15.74 -15.40
N HIS A 297 8.50 17.07 -15.29
CA HIS A 297 9.53 17.86 -14.61
C HIS A 297 9.64 17.50 -13.11
N ALA A 298 8.52 17.27 -12.44
CA ALA A 298 8.53 16.86 -11.04
C ALA A 298 9.18 15.47 -10.82
N ASP A 299 8.93 14.52 -11.70
CA ASP A 299 9.57 13.20 -11.68
C ASP A 299 11.09 13.32 -11.90
N GLN A 300 11.51 14.15 -12.86
CA GLN A 300 12.91 14.47 -13.07
C GLN A 300 13.54 15.18 -11.85
N ALA A 301 12.81 16.10 -11.20
CA ALA A 301 13.26 16.77 -9.99
C ALA A 301 13.44 15.76 -8.82
N LEU A 302 12.54 14.81 -8.69
CA LEU A 302 12.67 13.73 -7.70
C LEU A 302 13.90 12.87 -7.96
N GLU A 303 14.18 12.55 -9.22
CA GLU A 303 15.38 11.80 -9.62
C GLU A 303 16.66 12.60 -9.36
N ALA A 304 16.68 13.90 -9.68
CA ALA A 304 17.78 14.80 -9.34
C ALA A 304 18.03 14.87 -7.83
N LEU A 305 16.97 14.90 -7.00
CA LEU A 305 17.06 14.79 -5.54
C LEU A 305 17.72 13.47 -5.08
N ARG A 306 17.38 12.34 -5.71
CA ARG A 306 17.99 11.03 -5.42
C ARG A 306 19.48 11.01 -5.76
N LYS A 307 19.86 11.64 -6.88
CA LYS A 307 21.25 11.80 -7.32
C LYS A 307 22.01 12.90 -6.54
N LYS A 308 21.33 13.59 -5.62
CA LYS A 308 21.86 14.75 -4.86
C LYS A 308 22.22 15.96 -5.72
N ASP A 309 21.66 16.06 -6.91
CA ASP A 309 21.75 17.24 -7.75
C ASP A 309 20.63 18.22 -7.38
N TYR A 310 20.88 18.94 -6.30
CA TYR A 310 19.87 19.79 -5.69
C TYR A 310 19.58 21.06 -6.50
N LEU A 311 20.56 21.57 -7.24
CA LEU A 311 20.35 22.73 -8.11
C LEU A 311 19.44 22.35 -9.28
N GLN A 312 19.71 21.24 -9.94
CA GLN A 312 18.87 20.72 -11.02
C GLN A 312 17.46 20.41 -10.50
N ALA A 313 17.33 19.85 -9.28
CA ALA A 313 16.03 19.59 -8.68
C ALA A 313 15.19 20.86 -8.46
N ILE A 314 15.82 21.99 -8.08
CA ILE A 314 15.14 23.28 -7.94
C ILE A 314 14.71 23.80 -9.30
N GLU A 315 15.58 23.79 -10.31
CA GLU A 315 15.25 24.24 -11.67
C GLU A 315 14.08 23.49 -12.27
N LEU A 316 14.08 22.14 -12.14
CA LEU A 316 13.01 21.30 -12.63
C LEU A 316 11.70 21.52 -11.87
N ALA A 317 11.77 21.69 -10.54
CA ALA A 317 10.59 22.03 -9.75
C ALA A 317 10.02 23.42 -10.15
N ASP A 318 10.87 24.39 -10.47
CA ASP A 318 10.44 25.71 -10.95
C ASP A 318 9.76 25.61 -12.33
N LYS A 319 10.26 24.78 -13.25
CA LYS A 319 9.60 24.49 -14.52
C LYS A 319 8.21 23.86 -14.30
N ALA A 320 8.09 22.93 -13.36
CA ALA A 320 6.81 22.34 -13.01
C ALA A 320 5.83 23.36 -12.42
N ILE A 321 6.28 24.23 -11.51
CA ILE A 321 5.50 25.29 -10.89
C ILE A 321 5.03 26.32 -11.93
N ALA A 322 5.85 26.61 -12.92
CA ALA A 322 5.49 27.56 -13.99
C ALA A 322 4.30 27.06 -14.84
N ILE A 323 4.16 25.74 -15.01
CA ILE A 323 3.06 25.12 -15.75
C ILE A 323 1.82 24.99 -14.85
N GLU A 324 1.99 24.50 -13.61
CA GLU A 324 0.89 24.30 -12.67
C GLU A 324 1.24 24.80 -11.25
N PRO A 325 0.96 26.08 -10.96
CA PRO A 325 1.34 26.71 -9.69
C PRO A 325 0.48 26.28 -8.47
N LYS A 326 -0.53 25.45 -8.67
CA LYS A 326 -1.42 24.98 -7.60
C LYS A 326 -1.07 23.58 -7.10
N GLU A 327 -0.02 22.93 -7.66
CA GLU A 327 0.37 21.60 -7.24
C GLU A 327 1.35 21.63 -6.06
N SER A 328 0.93 21.08 -4.94
CA SER A 328 1.69 21.01 -3.68
C SER A 328 3.02 20.25 -3.82
N LEU A 329 3.02 19.16 -4.59
CA LEU A 329 4.19 18.30 -4.80
C LEU A 329 5.40 19.08 -5.31
N PHE A 330 5.18 20.05 -6.22
CA PHE A 330 6.28 20.79 -6.85
C PHE A 330 7.00 21.69 -5.84
N TYR A 331 6.26 22.36 -5.00
CA TYR A 331 6.82 23.17 -3.90
C TYR A 331 7.49 22.32 -2.83
N GLN A 332 6.94 21.14 -2.54
CA GLN A 332 7.57 20.18 -1.64
C GLN A 332 8.93 19.70 -2.16
N LEU A 333 9.04 19.34 -3.44
CA LEU A 333 10.30 18.93 -4.06
C LEU A 333 11.33 20.07 -4.03
N LYS A 334 10.91 21.28 -4.41
CA LYS A 334 11.74 22.51 -4.35
C LYS A 334 12.25 22.75 -2.93
N GLY A 335 11.35 22.73 -1.93
CA GLY A 335 11.72 22.94 -0.53
C GLY A 335 12.70 21.90 -0.01
N ARG A 336 12.52 20.63 -0.37
CA ARG A 336 13.47 19.56 -0.02
C ARG A 336 14.87 19.80 -0.61
N ALA A 337 14.97 20.22 -1.86
CA ALA A 337 16.25 20.54 -2.50
C ALA A 337 16.92 21.73 -1.83
N GLN A 338 16.16 22.79 -1.52
CA GLN A 338 16.64 23.99 -0.82
C GLN A 338 17.15 23.66 0.60
N MET A 339 16.48 22.75 1.32
CA MET A 339 16.95 22.26 2.62
C MET A 339 18.35 21.64 2.52
N GLN A 340 18.61 20.83 1.51
CA GLN A 340 19.91 20.17 1.32
C GLN A 340 21.04 21.14 0.97
N LEU A 341 20.70 22.29 0.42
CA LEU A 341 21.64 23.40 0.11
C LEU A 341 21.78 24.39 1.30
N ASN A 342 21.17 24.09 2.45
CA ASN A 342 21.13 24.99 3.62
C ASN A 342 20.44 26.35 3.33
N ARG A 343 19.59 26.44 2.29
CA ARG A 343 18.80 27.64 1.96
C ARG A 343 17.50 27.65 2.77
N SER A 344 17.63 27.71 4.11
CA SER A 344 16.50 27.45 5.03
C SER A 344 15.34 28.42 4.87
N ALA A 345 15.58 29.70 4.62
CA ALA A 345 14.51 30.69 4.44
C ALA A 345 13.70 30.45 3.15
N GLU A 346 14.38 30.05 2.07
CA GLU A 346 13.72 29.67 0.81
C GLU A 346 12.94 28.38 0.95
N ALA A 347 13.54 27.37 1.58
CA ALA A 347 12.92 26.08 1.86
C ALA A 347 11.65 26.25 2.69
N LEU A 348 11.66 27.12 3.70
CA LEU A 348 10.46 27.37 4.53
C LEU A 348 9.34 27.96 3.68
N ARG A 349 9.61 28.97 2.83
CA ARG A 349 8.60 29.55 1.93
C ARG A 349 8.00 28.50 0.97
N SER A 350 8.86 27.64 0.41
CA SER A 350 8.40 26.57 -0.49
C SER A 350 7.53 25.56 0.24
N LEU A 351 7.95 25.10 1.43
CA LEU A 351 7.19 24.13 2.21
C LEU A 351 5.91 24.71 2.81
N ASP A 352 5.91 25.99 3.19
CA ASP A 352 4.69 26.70 3.61
C ASP A 352 3.66 26.70 2.47
N ARG A 353 4.10 26.99 1.25
CA ARG A 353 3.23 26.95 0.07
C ARG A 353 2.73 25.53 -0.20
N ALA A 354 3.57 24.51 -0.04
CA ALA A 354 3.17 23.12 -0.20
C ALA A 354 2.06 22.71 0.79
N VAL A 355 2.21 23.06 2.07
CA VAL A 355 1.20 22.78 3.10
C VAL A 355 -0.10 23.54 2.84
N GLN A 356 -0.03 24.81 2.43
CA GLN A 356 -1.22 25.60 2.09
C GLN A 356 -2.02 25.01 0.91
N LEU A 357 -1.32 24.42 -0.06
CA LEU A 357 -1.95 23.83 -1.24
C LEU A 357 -2.55 22.44 -0.97
N ASN A 358 -1.94 21.67 -0.06
CA ASN A 358 -2.43 20.34 0.30
C ASN A 358 -2.05 19.99 1.75
N ASP A 359 -2.94 20.22 2.66
CA ASP A 359 -2.83 19.88 4.08
C ASP A 359 -3.34 18.47 4.41
N ASP A 360 -3.99 17.81 3.45
CA ASP A 360 -4.52 16.43 3.56
C ASP A 360 -3.53 15.36 3.03
N TYR A 361 -2.31 15.78 2.71
CA TYR A 361 -1.20 14.90 2.38
C TYR A 361 -0.08 15.05 3.40
N TYR A 362 0.41 13.91 3.94
CA TYR A 362 1.32 13.92 5.09
C TYR A 362 2.69 14.58 4.80
N ALA A 363 3.18 14.47 3.55
CA ALA A 363 4.57 14.76 3.24
C ALA A 363 4.95 16.26 3.32
N PRO A 364 4.14 17.24 2.88
CA PRO A 364 4.45 18.65 3.08
C PRO A 364 4.68 19.02 4.54
N SER A 365 3.78 18.62 5.42
CA SER A 365 3.91 18.84 6.88
C SER A 365 5.11 18.11 7.48
N LEU A 366 5.41 16.89 7.02
CA LEU A 366 6.62 16.16 7.43
C LEU A 366 7.89 16.96 7.11
N TRP A 367 8.05 17.40 5.88
CA TRP A 367 9.26 18.10 5.45
C TRP A 367 9.40 19.46 6.11
N ARG A 368 8.32 20.22 6.30
CA ARG A 368 8.34 21.48 7.03
C ARG A 368 8.69 21.27 8.50
N GLY A 369 8.15 20.23 9.14
CA GLY A 369 8.46 19.85 10.50
C GLY A 369 9.94 19.46 10.68
N LEU A 370 10.52 18.73 9.71
CA LEU A 370 11.95 18.39 9.71
C LEU A 370 12.82 19.64 9.54
N LEU A 371 12.42 20.60 8.71
CA LEU A 371 13.11 21.88 8.58
C LEU A 371 13.04 22.69 9.87
N HIS A 372 11.86 22.83 10.47
CA HIS A 372 11.72 23.51 11.78
C HIS A 372 12.57 22.86 12.88
N TYR A 373 12.65 21.51 12.86
CA TYR A 373 13.53 20.80 13.79
C TYR A 373 15.01 21.17 13.59
N SER A 374 15.48 21.22 12.35
CA SER A 374 16.87 21.60 12.02
C SER A 374 17.19 23.05 12.42
N LEU A 375 16.19 23.92 12.36
CA LEU A 375 16.26 25.33 12.79
C LEU A 375 16.02 25.51 14.31
N GLN A 376 15.93 24.43 15.08
CA GLN A 376 15.65 24.43 16.52
C GLN A 376 14.31 25.09 16.91
N SER A 377 13.43 25.32 15.96
CA SER A 377 12.07 25.84 16.16
C SER A 377 11.14 24.71 16.63
N TYR A 378 11.45 24.14 17.82
CA TYR A 378 10.87 22.87 18.30
C TYR A 378 9.34 22.90 18.42
N ARG A 379 8.73 24.04 18.81
CA ARG A 379 7.25 24.14 18.88
C ARG A 379 6.59 24.02 17.49
N ALA A 380 7.18 24.65 16.47
CA ALA A 380 6.70 24.56 15.11
C ALA A 380 6.94 23.15 14.54
N ALA A 381 8.12 22.57 14.79
CA ALA A 381 8.46 21.21 14.41
C ALA A 381 7.46 20.19 14.99
N GLU A 382 7.18 20.29 16.31
CA GLU A 382 6.25 19.38 16.98
C GLU A 382 4.84 19.46 16.37
N ARG A 383 4.33 20.67 16.11
CA ARG A 383 3.02 20.87 15.47
C ARG A 383 2.96 20.19 14.08
N ASP A 384 3.93 20.43 13.22
CA ASP A 384 3.94 19.92 11.86
C ASP A 384 4.17 18.41 11.80
N LEU A 385 5.07 17.87 12.64
CA LEU A 385 5.29 16.42 12.73
C LEU A 385 4.06 15.68 13.25
N ARG A 386 3.33 16.25 14.23
CA ARG A 386 2.05 15.68 14.68
C ARG A 386 0.97 15.76 13.61
N ALA A 387 0.87 16.85 12.86
CA ALA A 387 -0.04 16.99 11.73
C ALA A 387 0.25 15.91 10.66
N SER A 388 1.52 15.69 10.34
CA SER A 388 1.93 14.61 9.43
C SER A 388 1.54 13.22 9.95
N LEU A 389 1.77 12.94 11.24
CA LEU A 389 1.44 11.64 11.86
C LEU A 389 -0.06 11.37 11.95
N ALA A 390 -0.90 12.40 12.00
CA ALA A 390 -2.35 12.25 11.95
C ALA A 390 -2.84 11.71 10.58
N LEU A 391 -2.02 11.87 9.54
CA LEU A 391 -2.32 11.43 8.17
C LEU A 391 -1.65 10.09 7.83
N ALA A 392 -0.39 9.91 8.22
CA ALA A 392 0.35 8.67 7.95
C ALA A 392 1.43 8.41 9.00
N PRO A 393 1.67 7.14 9.38
CA PRO A 393 2.74 6.77 10.29
C PRO A 393 4.11 7.07 9.65
N SER A 394 5.03 7.61 10.46
CA SER A 394 6.37 7.98 10.01
C SER A 394 7.40 7.73 11.10
N GLN A 395 8.33 6.81 10.83
CA GLN A 395 9.44 6.53 11.75
C GLN A 395 10.26 7.79 12.05
N VAL A 396 10.57 8.58 11.00
CA VAL A 396 11.39 9.79 11.18
C VAL A 396 10.66 10.87 11.99
N ALA A 397 9.35 11.01 11.81
CA ALA A 397 8.56 11.96 12.59
C ALA A 397 8.56 11.57 14.09
N HIS A 398 8.33 10.28 14.39
CA HIS A 398 8.39 9.80 15.77
C HIS A 398 9.77 9.98 16.40
N ILE A 399 10.87 9.70 15.68
CA ILE A 399 12.23 9.95 16.18
C ILE A 399 12.43 11.44 16.50
N LYS A 400 11.98 12.34 15.63
CA LYS A 400 12.14 13.78 15.87
C LYS A 400 11.28 14.28 17.02
N LEU A 401 10.07 13.79 17.17
CA LEU A 401 9.22 14.09 18.33
C LEU A 401 9.83 13.56 19.63
N ALA A 402 10.39 12.34 19.63
CA ALA A 402 11.12 11.81 20.78
C ALA A 402 12.30 12.71 21.17
N GLN A 403 13.11 13.13 20.20
CA GLN A 403 14.25 14.02 20.44
C GLN A 403 13.82 15.40 20.95
N ILE A 404 12.68 15.94 20.50
CA ILE A 404 12.10 17.17 21.03
C ILE A 404 11.68 16.98 22.49
N ALA A 405 10.97 15.89 22.78
CA ALA A 405 10.50 15.56 24.13
C ALA A 405 11.67 15.35 25.11
N GLU A 406 12.77 14.70 24.70
CA GLU A 406 13.99 14.58 25.49
C GLU A 406 14.58 15.94 25.88
N ARG A 407 14.74 16.85 24.91
CA ARG A 407 15.22 18.20 25.13
C ARG A 407 14.36 19.00 26.11
N GLN A 408 13.10 18.68 26.18
CA GLN A 408 12.09 19.29 27.06
C GLN A 408 11.91 18.50 28.36
N GLN A 409 12.75 17.49 28.61
CA GLN A 409 12.69 16.61 29.77
C GLN A 409 11.34 15.87 29.94
N ARG A 410 10.58 15.70 28.83
CA ARG A 410 9.33 14.95 28.79
C ARG A 410 9.63 13.47 28.52
N CYS A 411 10.20 12.80 29.54
CA CYS A 411 10.75 11.45 29.42
C CYS A 411 9.72 10.41 28.90
N ASN A 412 8.50 10.41 29.43
CA ASN A 412 7.47 9.44 29.06
C ASN A 412 7.05 9.61 27.57
N ASP A 413 6.89 10.86 27.14
CA ASP A 413 6.58 11.18 25.74
C ASP A 413 7.70 10.74 24.81
N ALA A 414 8.96 10.98 25.21
CA ALA A 414 10.12 10.56 24.44
C ALA A 414 10.17 9.04 24.28
N ALA A 415 9.98 8.30 25.38
CA ALA A 415 9.97 6.84 25.37
C ALA A 415 8.83 6.29 24.49
N GLU A 416 7.65 6.88 24.57
CA GLU A 416 6.50 6.47 23.75
C GLU A 416 6.77 6.69 22.25
N HIS A 417 7.26 7.86 21.88
CA HIS A 417 7.60 8.14 20.49
C HIS A 417 8.73 7.22 19.96
N TYR A 418 9.72 6.88 20.77
CA TYR A 418 10.73 5.88 20.36
C TYR A 418 10.15 4.47 20.21
N ARG A 419 9.19 4.05 21.04
CA ARG A 419 8.49 2.76 20.86
C ARG A 419 7.72 2.73 19.55
N GLN A 420 7.01 3.81 19.23
CA GLN A 420 6.30 3.93 17.93
C GLN A 420 7.30 3.90 16.75
N ALA A 421 8.43 4.58 16.86
CA ALA A 421 9.49 4.51 15.87
C ALA A 421 10.08 3.09 15.73
N LEU A 422 10.25 2.37 16.84
CA LEU A 422 10.72 0.98 16.87
C LEU A 422 9.75 0.02 16.19
N ALA A 423 8.45 0.22 16.39
CA ALA A 423 7.40 -0.58 15.72
C ALA A 423 7.45 -0.43 14.18
N LEU A 424 7.82 0.74 13.69
CA LEU A 424 7.96 1.05 12.26
C LEU A 424 9.35 0.70 11.69
N ALA A 425 10.31 0.30 12.52
CA ALA A 425 11.69 0.03 12.09
C ALA A 425 11.80 -1.33 11.40
N THR A 426 12.28 -1.34 10.16
CA THR A 426 12.51 -2.56 9.37
C THR A 426 13.95 -3.09 9.45
N LYS A 427 14.94 -2.20 9.65
CA LYS A 427 16.36 -2.57 9.67
C LYS A 427 16.80 -2.97 11.07
N LYS A 428 17.48 -4.12 11.21
CA LYS A 428 17.96 -4.66 12.50
C LYS A 428 18.79 -3.64 13.31
N GLN A 429 19.70 -2.90 12.67
CA GLN A 429 20.54 -1.92 13.32
C GLN A 429 19.74 -0.73 13.88
N GLN A 430 18.75 -0.24 13.12
CA GLN A 430 17.83 0.81 13.58
C GLN A 430 17.04 0.37 14.81
N ARG A 431 16.52 -0.88 14.77
CA ARG A 431 15.80 -1.45 15.92
C ARG A 431 16.67 -1.50 17.16
N ALA A 432 17.92 -1.98 17.05
CA ALA A 432 18.87 -2.03 18.17
C ALA A 432 19.16 -0.63 18.75
N THR A 433 19.41 0.35 17.89
CA THR A 433 19.66 1.74 18.32
C THR A 433 18.45 2.33 19.04
N LEU A 434 17.24 2.13 18.53
CA LEU A 434 16.01 2.63 19.17
C LEU A 434 15.75 1.94 20.52
N GLN A 435 15.99 0.63 20.59
CA GLN A 435 15.87 -0.14 21.83
C GLN A 435 16.81 0.37 22.92
N GLN A 436 18.09 0.55 22.60
CA GLN A 436 19.08 1.12 23.53
C GLN A 436 18.67 2.52 24.02
N ARG A 437 18.08 3.33 23.13
CA ARG A 437 17.64 4.69 23.52
C ARG A 437 16.46 4.65 24.48
N ILE A 438 15.51 3.73 24.27
CA ILE A 438 14.38 3.52 25.19
C ILE A 438 14.88 3.09 26.58
N GLU A 439 15.81 2.13 26.63
CA GLU A 439 16.41 1.64 27.89
C GLU A 439 17.16 2.77 28.65
N ALA A 440 17.96 3.55 27.93
CA ALA A 440 18.68 4.69 28.52
C ALA A 440 17.72 5.75 29.09
N LEU A 441 16.59 6.01 28.44
CA LEU A 441 15.59 6.94 28.96
C LEU A 441 14.89 6.42 30.21
N GLN A 442 14.62 5.12 30.31
CA GLN A 442 14.02 4.54 31.51
C GLN A 442 14.91 4.76 32.74
N VAL A 443 16.23 4.59 32.61
CA VAL A 443 17.20 4.82 33.67
C VAL A 443 17.28 6.32 34.06
N SER A 444 17.34 7.21 33.07
CA SER A 444 17.45 8.65 33.33
C SER A 444 16.18 9.25 33.96
N CYS A 445 15.00 8.74 33.58
CA CYS A 445 13.73 9.19 34.15
C CYS A 445 13.51 8.72 35.58
N LEU A 446 13.98 7.52 35.95
CA LEU A 446 13.93 7.00 37.31
C LEU A 446 14.83 7.86 38.23
N ASN A 447 16.02 8.23 37.77
CA ASN A 447 16.96 9.08 38.54
C ASN A 447 16.45 10.52 38.74
N ALA A 448 15.69 11.06 37.77
CA ALA A 448 15.10 12.39 37.89
C ALA A 448 13.90 12.44 38.85
N GLY A 449 13.15 11.34 38.96
CA GLY A 449 12.02 11.21 39.90
C GLY A 449 12.45 10.98 41.34
N GLY A 450 13.62 10.39 41.55
CA GLY A 450 14.15 10.11 42.89
C GLY A 450 14.74 11.33 43.63
N SER A 451 15.06 12.42 42.89
CA SER A 451 15.69 13.62 43.53
C SER A 451 14.69 14.66 44.04
N SER A 452 13.40 14.48 43.85
CA SER A 452 12.37 15.42 44.33
C SER A 452 11.67 14.99 45.63
N GLY A 453 12.11 13.87 46.23
CA GLY A 453 11.45 13.26 47.40
C GLY A 453 12.07 13.53 48.75
N ASP A 454 13.23 14.27 48.86
CA ASP A 454 13.90 14.42 50.14
C ASP A 454 14.31 15.89 50.44
N LYS A 455 13.31 16.74 50.62
CA LYS A 455 13.46 18.06 51.28
C LYS A 455 12.20 18.41 52.06
N THR A 456 11.77 17.53 52.96
CA THR A 456 10.87 17.92 54.07
C THR A 456 11.29 17.11 55.28
N GLY A 457 12.15 17.66 56.08
CA GLY A 457 12.52 17.12 57.37
C GLY A 457 13.55 17.97 58.05
N GLU A 458 13.13 18.60 59.12
CA GLU A 458 13.91 19.25 60.16
C GLU A 458 13.93 20.79 60.14
N ALA A 459 12.90 21.33 60.74
CA ALA A 459 13.09 22.51 61.58
C ALA A 459 12.45 22.20 62.94
N SER A 460 13.26 21.70 63.85
CA SER A 460 12.96 21.60 65.29
C SER A 460 13.30 22.89 65.95
N ILE A 461 12.44 23.34 66.89
CA ILE A 461 12.52 24.30 67.99
C ILE A 461 12.41 25.74 67.58
#